data_01c875c7a6b4e39efc0ff371bcb8c508
#
_entry.id   01c875c7a6b4e39efc0ff371bcb8c508
#
_cell.length_a   1.000
_cell.length_b   1.000
_cell.length_c   1.000
_cell.angle_alpha   90.00
_cell.angle_beta   90.00
_cell.angle_gamma   90.00
#
_symmetry.space_group_name_H-M   'P 1'
#
loop_
_entity.id
_entity.type
_entity.pdbx_description
1 polymer ?
#
loop_
_entity_poly.entity_id
_entity_poly.type
_entity_poly.pdbx_seq_one_letter_code
_entity_poly.pdbx_strand_id
1 'polypeptide(L)'
;DRRQRQMCIRDSRKGYSHEWINQRLQAIQVRKELTDEWDARGVQMGKEYAILTDEITKAWSGMNTRQYKNLKGLKKENLRDNMTTLELVLNMLAEATTTEISKQKAPVGLRENVEVARSGGKIAGDARKAIEQQTGVPVITSQNAAQLNQVVTDLLEGAAADMSEMPEKK
;
A
#
# COMPACT_ATOMS: atom_id res chain seq x y z
N ASP A 1 7.78 17.89 -8.60
CA ASP A 1 8.32 17.00 -9.60
C ASP A 1 7.25 16.62 -10.64
N ARG A 2 7.64 16.60 -11.90
CA ARG A 2 6.77 16.34 -13.05
C ARG A 2 6.11 14.95 -13.00
N ARG A 3 6.84 13.94 -12.54
CA ARG A 3 6.31 12.56 -12.34
C ARG A 3 5.24 12.51 -11.26
N GLN A 4 5.44 13.18 -10.16
CA GLN A 4 4.47 13.24 -9.05
C GLN A 4 3.21 13.99 -9.47
N ARG A 5 3.33 15.10 -10.22
CA ARG A 5 2.18 15.84 -10.75
C ARG A 5 1.34 15.00 -11.73
N GLN A 6 2.00 14.30 -12.67
CA GLN A 6 1.29 13.43 -13.62
C GLN A 6 0.60 12.26 -12.93
N MET A 7 1.21 11.70 -11.90
CA MET A 7 0.65 10.62 -11.10
C MET A 7 -0.57 11.09 -10.30
N CYS A 8 -0.50 12.24 -9.64
CA CYS A 8 -1.64 12.84 -8.93
C CYS A 8 -2.83 13.10 -9.87
N ILE A 9 -2.59 13.67 -11.05
CA ILE A 9 -3.65 13.94 -12.05
C ILE A 9 -4.27 12.63 -12.53
N ARG A 10 -3.46 11.60 -12.81
CA ARG A 10 -3.94 10.30 -13.24
C ARG A 10 -4.76 9.60 -12.17
N ASP A 11 -4.33 9.67 -10.91
CA ASP A 11 -4.99 9.02 -9.79
C ASP A 11 -6.28 9.74 -9.40
N SER A 12 -6.32 11.06 -9.47
CA SER A 12 -7.57 11.84 -9.30
C SER A 12 -8.64 11.47 -10.33
N ARG A 13 -8.23 11.22 -11.58
CA ARG A 13 -9.15 10.76 -12.64
C ARG A 13 -9.70 9.35 -12.42
N LYS A 14 -9.00 8.53 -11.60
CA LYS A 14 -9.45 7.18 -11.22
C LYS A 14 -10.35 7.16 -9.99
N GLY A 15 -10.71 8.31 -9.43
CA GLY A 15 -11.60 8.41 -8.28
C GLY A 15 -10.95 8.22 -6.91
N TYR A 16 -9.61 8.34 -6.80
CA TYR A 16 -8.92 8.31 -5.52
C TYR A 16 -9.08 9.63 -4.75
N SER A 17 -9.22 9.57 -3.42
CA SER A 17 -9.23 10.75 -2.56
C SER A 17 -7.86 11.42 -2.49
N HIS A 18 -7.84 12.73 -2.17
CA HIS A 18 -6.58 13.46 -1.97
C HIS A 18 -5.73 12.88 -0.85
N GLU A 19 -6.34 12.45 0.24
CA GLU A 19 -5.67 11.82 1.38
C GLU A 19 -5.00 10.52 0.97
N TRP A 20 -5.70 9.68 0.20
CA TRP A 20 -5.14 8.44 -0.32
C TRP A 20 -3.97 8.70 -1.27
N ILE A 21 -4.10 9.68 -2.16
CA ILE A 21 -3.04 10.07 -3.10
C ILE A 21 -1.79 10.53 -2.34
N ASN A 22 -1.95 11.34 -1.29
CA ASN A 22 -0.85 11.78 -0.46
C ASN A 22 -0.15 10.60 0.24
N GLN A 23 -0.90 9.66 0.79
CA GLN A 23 -0.35 8.44 1.38
C GLN A 23 0.41 7.60 0.34
N ARG A 24 -0.15 7.48 -0.87
CA ARG A 24 0.49 6.73 -1.95
C ARG A 24 1.81 7.38 -2.39
N LEU A 25 1.88 8.71 -2.45
CA LEU A 25 3.12 9.43 -2.75
C LEU A 25 4.19 9.23 -1.68
N GLN A 26 3.82 9.23 -0.41
CA GLN A 26 4.72 8.92 0.70
C GLN A 26 5.21 7.48 0.62
N ALA A 27 4.34 6.54 0.29
CA ALA A 27 4.68 5.13 0.11
C ALA A 27 5.71 4.94 -1.02
N ILE A 28 5.61 5.70 -2.11
CA ILE A 28 6.59 5.68 -3.19
C ILE A 28 7.96 6.16 -2.70
N GLN A 29 8.02 7.22 -1.90
CA GLN A 29 9.27 7.72 -1.33
C GLN A 29 9.90 6.72 -0.37
N VAL A 30 9.11 6.12 0.51
CA VAL A 30 9.56 5.07 1.43
C VAL A 30 10.12 3.87 0.66
N ARG A 31 9.43 3.45 -0.40
CA ARG A 31 9.89 2.36 -1.27
C ARG A 31 11.21 2.69 -1.96
N LYS A 32 11.37 3.92 -2.43
CA LYS A 32 12.61 4.35 -3.06
C LYS A 32 13.79 4.27 -2.09
N GLU A 33 13.61 4.72 -0.88
CA GLU A 33 14.64 4.63 0.18
C GLU A 33 15.03 3.18 0.47
N LEU A 34 14.07 2.27 0.51
CA LEU A 34 14.31 0.85 0.70
C LEU A 34 15.09 0.23 -0.45
N THR A 35 14.72 0.52 -1.69
CA THR A 35 15.43 -0.01 -2.87
C THR A 35 16.84 0.57 -3.01
N ASP A 36 17.03 1.83 -2.66
CA ASP A 36 18.36 2.45 -2.59
C ASP A 36 19.24 1.77 -1.53
N GLU A 37 18.65 1.44 -0.39
CA GLU A 37 19.34 0.70 0.68
C GLU A 37 19.72 -0.73 0.22
N TRP A 38 18.82 -1.43 -0.45
CA TRP A 38 19.11 -2.76 -1.01
C TRP A 38 20.24 -2.73 -2.03
N ASP A 39 20.24 -1.74 -2.90
CA ASP A 39 21.33 -1.52 -3.86
C ASP A 39 22.67 -1.35 -3.15
N ALA A 40 22.71 -0.51 -2.13
CA ALA A 40 23.90 -0.28 -1.30
C ALA A 40 24.36 -1.53 -0.54
N ARG A 41 23.48 -2.50 -0.30
CA ARG A 41 23.75 -3.75 0.42
C ARG A 41 24.03 -4.95 -0.51
N GLY A 42 24.20 -4.72 -1.80
CA GLY A 42 24.54 -5.75 -2.76
C GLY A 42 23.38 -6.63 -3.21
N VAL A 43 22.15 -6.20 -2.99
CA VAL A 43 20.96 -6.89 -3.50
C VAL A 43 20.76 -6.53 -4.97
N GLN A 44 20.50 -7.53 -5.81
CA GLN A 44 20.31 -7.34 -7.25
C GLN A 44 18.89 -6.90 -7.57
N MET A 45 18.80 -5.85 -8.39
CA MET A 45 17.52 -5.36 -8.91
C MET A 45 16.77 -6.46 -9.67
N GLY A 46 15.45 -6.42 -9.62
CA GLY A 46 14.58 -7.37 -10.29
C GLY A 46 14.22 -8.54 -9.40
N LYS A 47 14.75 -9.73 -9.66
CA LYS A 47 14.36 -10.96 -8.97
C LYS A 47 14.59 -10.92 -7.46
N GLU A 48 15.73 -10.43 -7.00
CA GLU A 48 16.03 -10.35 -5.57
C GLU A 48 15.17 -9.31 -4.86
N TYR A 49 14.92 -8.16 -5.49
CA TYR A 49 13.98 -7.16 -4.99
C TYR A 49 12.56 -7.72 -4.84
N ALA A 50 12.12 -8.52 -5.81
CA ALA A 50 10.83 -9.20 -5.76
C ALA A 50 10.75 -10.20 -4.60
N ILE A 51 11.80 -10.97 -4.37
CA ILE A 51 11.89 -11.92 -3.25
C ILE A 51 11.78 -11.18 -1.91
N LEU A 52 12.55 -10.11 -1.74
CA LEU A 52 12.54 -9.32 -0.49
C LEU A 52 11.20 -8.63 -0.27
N THR A 53 10.59 -8.10 -1.31
CA THR A 53 9.26 -7.50 -1.26
C THR A 53 8.21 -8.52 -0.81
N ASP A 54 8.30 -9.73 -1.35
CA ASP A 54 7.40 -10.83 -0.98
C ASP A 54 7.58 -11.25 0.49
N GLU A 55 8.82 -11.30 0.98
CA GLU A 55 9.12 -11.58 2.38
C GLU A 55 8.56 -10.52 3.33
N ILE A 56 8.68 -9.24 2.99
CA ILE A 56 8.06 -8.15 3.73
C ILE A 56 6.54 -8.30 3.78
N THR A 57 5.93 -8.53 2.62
CA THR A 57 4.47 -8.68 2.48
C THR A 57 3.95 -9.85 3.31
N LYS A 58 4.61 -11.01 3.24
CA LYS A 58 4.27 -12.18 4.07
C LYS A 58 4.35 -11.88 5.56
N ALA A 59 5.41 -11.21 5.97
CA ALA A 59 5.68 -10.97 7.38
C ALA A 59 4.65 -10.02 8.01
N TRP A 60 4.17 -9.00 7.29
CA TRP A 60 3.19 -8.09 7.87
C TRP A 60 1.73 -8.46 7.58
N SER A 61 1.43 -9.00 6.40
CA SER A 61 0.05 -9.31 5.99
C SER A 61 -0.36 -10.75 6.25
N GLY A 62 0.59 -11.67 6.43
CA GLY A 62 0.34 -13.10 6.51
C GLY A 62 0.12 -13.76 5.16
N MET A 63 0.23 -13.03 4.06
CA MET A 63 0.04 -13.51 2.69
C MET A 63 1.21 -13.09 1.82
N ASN A 64 1.58 -13.93 0.84
CA ASN A 64 2.49 -13.47 -0.20
C ASN A 64 1.79 -12.49 -1.15
N THR A 65 2.56 -11.81 -1.98
CA THR A 65 2.04 -10.79 -2.90
C THR A 65 0.95 -11.34 -3.82
N ARG A 66 1.12 -12.56 -4.31
CA ARG A 66 0.13 -13.21 -5.20
C ARG A 66 -1.20 -13.49 -4.48
N GLN A 67 -1.13 -14.03 -3.27
CA GLN A 67 -2.33 -14.29 -2.45
C GLN A 67 -3.07 -12.99 -2.12
N TYR A 68 -2.33 -11.94 -1.81
CA TYR A 68 -2.90 -10.63 -1.53
C TYR A 68 -3.58 -10.03 -2.78
N LYS A 69 -2.94 -10.11 -3.94
CA LYS A 69 -3.55 -9.71 -5.21
C LYS A 69 -4.84 -10.49 -5.51
N ASN A 70 -4.82 -11.80 -5.28
CA ASN A 70 -6.00 -12.63 -5.48
C ASN A 70 -7.16 -12.21 -4.57
N LEU A 71 -6.87 -11.88 -3.31
CA LEU A 71 -7.87 -11.36 -2.37
C LEU A 71 -8.50 -10.05 -2.87
N LYS A 72 -7.72 -9.17 -3.46
CA LYS A 72 -8.18 -7.90 -4.05
C LYS A 72 -8.82 -8.04 -5.44
N GLY A 73 -8.84 -9.23 -6.00
CA GLY A 73 -9.36 -9.48 -7.35
C GLY A 73 -8.47 -8.93 -8.46
N LEU A 74 -7.17 -8.82 -8.23
CA LEU A 74 -6.20 -8.27 -9.16
C LEU A 74 -5.51 -9.37 -9.96
N LYS A 75 -5.15 -9.09 -11.21
CA LYS A 75 -4.34 -9.97 -12.06
C LYS A 75 -2.94 -9.38 -12.29
N LYS A 76 -2.86 -8.30 -13.07
CA LYS A 76 -1.61 -7.61 -13.43
C LYS A 76 -1.49 -6.24 -12.76
N GLU A 77 -2.56 -5.73 -12.16
CA GLU A 77 -2.61 -4.42 -11.53
C GLU A 77 -1.65 -4.35 -10.35
N ASN A 78 -1.17 -3.17 -10.05
CA ASN A 78 -0.29 -2.93 -8.92
C ASN A 78 -1.07 -3.09 -7.60
N LEU A 79 -0.55 -3.92 -6.71
CA LEU A 79 -1.19 -4.18 -5.41
C LEU A 79 -1.33 -2.90 -4.57
N ARG A 80 -0.29 -2.06 -4.53
CA ARG A 80 -0.30 -0.85 -3.71
C ARG A 80 -1.31 0.19 -4.18
N ASP A 81 -1.58 0.26 -5.49
CA ASP A 81 -2.61 1.14 -6.04
C ASP A 81 -4.02 0.72 -5.64
N ASN A 82 -4.18 -0.47 -5.11
CA ASN A 82 -5.44 -1.08 -4.72
C ASN A 82 -5.56 -1.35 -3.21
N MET A 83 -4.60 -0.92 -2.42
CA MET A 83 -4.64 -0.99 -0.97
C MET A 83 -5.49 0.15 -0.39
N THR A 84 -6.17 -0.12 0.72
CA THR A 84 -6.80 0.93 1.53
C THR A 84 -5.74 1.79 2.21
N THR A 85 -6.13 2.94 2.76
CA THR A 85 -5.20 3.85 3.46
C THR A 85 -4.47 3.15 4.60
N LEU A 86 -5.18 2.37 5.41
CA LEU A 86 -4.56 1.65 6.54
C LEU A 86 -3.60 0.56 6.08
N GLU A 87 -3.94 -0.17 5.02
CA GLU A 87 -3.04 -1.15 4.41
C GLU A 87 -1.76 -0.47 3.88
N LEU A 88 -1.89 0.68 3.22
CA LEU A 88 -0.73 1.47 2.76
C LEU A 88 0.16 1.91 3.92
N VAL A 89 -0.42 2.39 5.00
CA VAL A 89 0.34 2.84 6.19
C VAL A 89 1.11 1.68 6.82
N LEU A 90 0.50 0.52 6.96
CA LEU A 90 1.17 -0.68 7.49
C LEU A 90 2.27 -1.18 6.56
N ASN A 91 2.04 -1.16 5.26
CA ASN A 91 3.08 -1.50 4.28
C ASN A 91 4.25 -0.52 4.34
N MET A 92 3.98 0.78 4.48
CA MET A 92 5.01 1.80 4.68
C MET A 92 5.80 1.56 5.96
N LEU A 93 5.13 1.21 7.05
CA LEU A 93 5.78 0.88 8.32
C LEU A 93 6.73 -0.30 8.15
N ALA A 94 6.30 -1.36 7.47
CA ALA A 94 7.13 -2.53 7.18
C ALA A 94 8.36 -2.15 6.36
N GLU A 95 8.20 -1.37 5.31
CA GLU A 95 9.30 -0.95 4.43
C GLU A 95 10.26 0.03 5.12
N ALA A 96 9.74 1.04 5.81
CA ALA A 96 10.56 2.02 6.55
C ALA A 96 11.35 1.37 7.68
N THR A 97 10.73 0.44 8.40
CA THR A 97 11.38 -0.31 9.48
C THR A 97 12.48 -1.22 8.93
N THR A 98 12.23 -1.89 7.81
CA THR A 98 13.23 -2.70 7.11
C THR A 98 14.45 -1.85 6.71
N THR A 99 14.22 -0.65 6.17
CA THR A 99 15.28 0.29 5.81
C THR A 99 16.12 0.67 7.03
N GLU A 100 15.47 1.01 8.14
CA GLU A 100 16.16 1.43 9.36
C GLU A 100 16.97 0.28 9.98
N ILE A 101 16.40 -0.93 10.06
CA ILE A 101 17.11 -2.11 10.54
C ILE A 101 18.32 -2.43 9.64
N SER A 102 18.14 -2.31 8.33
CA SER A 102 19.22 -2.52 7.35
C SER A 102 20.40 -1.56 7.58
N LYS A 103 20.11 -0.28 7.83
CA LYS A 103 21.15 0.71 8.14
C LYS A 103 21.94 0.38 9.39
N GLN A 104 21.29 -0.17 10.41
CA GLN A 104 21.92 -0.53 11.68
C GLN A 104 22.70 -1.84 11.60
N LYS A 105 22.16 -2.85 10.94
CA LYS A 105 22.75 -4.19 10.86
C LYS A 105 23.69 -4.40 9.69
N ALA A 106 23.66 -3.53 8.70
CA ALA A 106 24.49 -3.60 7.49
C ALA A 106 24.50 -5.00 6.83
N PRO A 107 23.33 -5.57 6.49
CA PRO A 107 23.27 -6.88 5.86
C PRO A 107 23.94 -6.86 4.48
N VAL A 108 24.56 -7.98 4.11
CA VAL A 108 25.22 -8.14 2.82
C VAL A 108 24.58 -9.29 2.05
N GLY A 109 24.14 -9.00 0.82
CA GLY A 109 23.56 -9.98 -0.07
C GLY A 109 22.13 -10.39 0.28
N LEU A 110 21.56 -11.27 -0.52
CA LEU A 110 20.15 -11.65 -0.42
C LEU A 110 19.78 -12.30 0.90
N ARG A 111 20.57 -13.27 1.36
CA ARG A 111 20.25 -14.06 2.56
C ARG A 111 20.09 -13.21 3.81
N GLU A 112 21.03 -12.32 4.07
CA GLU A 112 21.01 -11.45 5.25
C GLU A 112 19.89 -10.41 5.12
N ASN A 113 19.62 -9.89 3.92
CA ASN A 113 18.53 -8.98 3.67
C ASN A 113 17.16 -9.63 3.81
N VAL A 114 17.01 -10.92 3.55
CA VAL A 114 15.77 -11.68 3.82
C VAL A 114 15.46 -11.65 5.33
N GLU A 115 16.44 -11.88 6.18
CA GLU A 115 16.25 -11.84 7.63
C GLU A 115 15.82 -10.45 8.12
N VAL A 116 16.44 -9.40 7.59
CA VAL A 116 16.08 -8.00 7.88
C VAL A 116 14.68 -7.68 7.39
N ALA A 117 14.31 -8.12 6.19
CA ALA A 117 12.97 -7.93 5.62
C ALA A 117 11.89 -8.60 6.47
N ARG A 118 12.15 -9.81 6.95
CA ARG A 118 11.24 -10.52 7.88
C ARG A 118 11.08 -9.78 9.19
N SER A 119 12.15 -9.24 9.74
CA SER A 119 12.11 -8.48 10.99
C SER A 119 11.32 -7.18 10.85
N GLY A 120 11.55 -6.43 9.78
CA GLY A 120 10.80 -5.20 9.49
C GLY A 120 9.32 -5.45 9.24
N GLY A 121 9.02 -6.48 8.45
CA GLY A 121 7.65 -6.90 8.18
C GLY A 121 6.92 -7.38 9.43
N LYS A 122 7.61 -8.11 10.31
CA LYS A 122 7.03 -8.59 11.57
C LYS A 122 6.57 -7.45 12.48
N ILE A 123 7.31 -6.36 12.57
CA ILE A 123 6.91 -5.20 13.37
C ILE A 123 5.59 -4.62 12.87
N ALA A 124 5.43 -4.45 11.58
CA ALA A 124 4.16 -4.02 11.00
C ALA A 124 3.05 -5.07 11.17
N GLY A 125 3.40 -6.34 11.08
CA GLY A 125 2.47 -7.45 11.33
C GLY A 125 1.94 -7.47 12.77
N ASP A 126 2.80 -7.21 13.74
CA ASP A 126 2.40 -7.10 15.14
C ASP A 126 1.48 -5.89 15.35
N ALA A 127 1.76 -4.76 14.70
CA ALA A 127 0.87 -3.59 14.71
C ALA A 127 -0.48 -3.90 14.06
N ARG A 128 -0.51 -4.61 12.93
CA ARG A 128 -1.76 -5.06 12.29
C ARG A 128 -2.60 -5.92 13.24
N LYS A 129 -2.00 -6.90 13.87
CA LYS A 129 -2.69 -7.78 14.83
C LYS A 129 -3.24 -7.01 16.02
N ALA A 130 -2.48 -6.03 16.54
CA ALA A 130 -2.93 -5.18 17.63
C ALA A 130 -4.14 -4.33 17.21
N ILE A 131 -4.16 -3.79 16.02
CA ILE A 131 -5.29 -3.03 15.47
C ILE A 131 -6.52 -3.94 15.34
N GLU A 132 -6.37 -5.13 14.77
CA GLU A 132 -7.44 -6.11 14.60
C GLU A 132 -8.02 -6.54 15.94
N GLN A 133 -7.19 -6.69 16.96
CA GLN A 133 -7.61 -7.03 18.32
C GLN A 133 -8.43 -5.91 18.96
N GLN A 134 -8.06 -4.64 18.74
CA GLN A 134 -8.77 -3.48 19.27
C GLN A 134 -10.10 -3.20 18.54
N THR A 135 -10.13 -3.40 17.23
CA THR A 135 -11.29 -3.07 16.41
C THR A 135 -12.25 -4.24 16.23
N GLY A 136 -11.78 -5.47 16.39
CA GLY A 136 -12.55 -6.69 16.15
C GLY A 136 -12.79 -7.02 14.68
N VAL A 137 -12.15 -6.30 13.75
CA VAL A 137 -12.29 -6.51 12.31
C VAL A 137 -10.93 -6.64 11.64
N PRO A 138 -10.82 -7.40 10.53
CA PRO A 138 -9.55 -7.53 9.82
C PRO A 138 -9.17 -6.20 9.15
N VAL A 139 -7.88 -5.88 9.17
CA VAL A 139 -7.32 -4.72 8.45
C VAL A 139 -7.32 -4.98 6.94
N ILE A 140 -6.90 -6.18 6.55
CA ILE A 140 -6.79 -6.57 5.15
C ILE A 140 -8.11 -7.20 4.72
N THR A 141 -8.73 -6.60 3.71
CA THR A 141 -10.01 -7.04 3.16
C THR A 141 -9.94 -7.08 1.64
N SER A 142 -10.97 -7.61 1.01
CA SER A 142 -11.14 -7.55 -0.45
C SER A 142 -11.44 -6.13 -0.96
N GLN A 143 -11.72 -5.18 -0.08
CA GLN A 143 -12.01 -3.80 -0.45
C GLN A 143 -10.81 -3.14 -1.14
N ASN A 144 -11.10 -2.48 -2.24
CA ASN A 144 -10.15 -1.77 -3.07
C ASN A 144 -10.43 -0.27 -2.96
N ALA A 145 -9.40 0.53 -2.73
CA ALA A 145 -9.52 1.98 -2.55
C ALA A 145 -10.20 2.67 -3.75
N ALA A 146 -9.88 2.25 -4.98
CA ALA A 146 -10.50 2.80 -6.18
C ALA A 146 -11.99 2.45 -6.29
N GLN A 147 -12.36 1.21 -5.98
CA GLN A 147 -13.77 0.78 -6.00
C GLN A 147 -14.60 1.48 -4.93
N LEU A 148 -14.04 1.64 -3.73
CA LEU A 148 -14.73 2.33 -2.64
C LEU A 148 -15.02 3.78 -2.99
N ASN A 149 -14.05 4.48 -3.57
CA ASN A 149 -14.23 5.87 -4.01
C ASN A 149 -15.22 5.99 -5.16
N GLN A 150 -15.25 5.04 -6.10
CA GLN A 150 -16.23 5.02 -7.19
C GLN A 150 -17.66 4.90 -6.64
N VAL A 151 -17.89 4.00 -5.69
CA VAL A 151 -19.21 3.84 -5.04
C VAL A 151 -19.66 5.14 -4.37
N VAL A 152 -18.76 5.81 -3.64
CA VAL A 152 -19.07 7.09 -3.00
C VAL A 152 -19.39 8.18 -4.03
N THR A 153 -18.62 8.26 -5.11
CA THR A 153 -18.87 9.21 -6.20
C THR A 153 -20.22 8.96 -6.85
N ASP A 154 -20.54 7.72 -7.19
CA ASP A 154 -21.81 7.34 -7.80
C ASP A 154 -23.00 7.68 -6.89
N LEU A 155 -22.86 7.47 -5.58
CA LEU A 155 -23.89 7.84 -4.59
C LEU A 155 -24.09 9.35 -4.51
N LEU A 156 -23.02 10.14 -4.54
CA LEU A 156 -23.10 11.61 -4.50
C LEU A 156 -23.70 12.18 -5.79
N GLU A 157 -23.34 11.63 -6.95
CA GLU A 157 -23.91 12.04 -8.23
C GLU A 157 -25.40 11.68 -8.32
N GLY A 158 -25.79 10.51 -7.85
CA GLY A 158 -27.20 10.09 -7.77
C GLY A 158 -28.02 11.02 -6.89
N ALA A 159 -27.51 11.37 -5.70
CA ALA A 159 -28.16 12.30 -4.78
C ALA A 159 -28.30 13.71 -5.38
N ALA A 160 -27.27 14.18 -6.09
CA ALA A 160 -27.31 15.48 -6.76
C ALA A 160 -28.37 15.51 -7.92
N ALA A 161 -28.50 14.42 -8.67
CA ALA A 161 -29.53 14.28 -9.72
C ALA A 161 -30.92 14.31 -9.12
N ASP A 162 -31.18 13.58 -8.05
CA ASP A 162 -32.46 13.56 -7.36
C ASP A 162 -32.87 14.94 -6.83
N MET A 163 -31.88 15.71 -6.31
CA MET A 163 -32.13 17.08 -5.86
C MET A 163 -32.47 18.05 -7.00
N SER A 164 -31.93 17.83 -8.20
CA SER A 164 -32.17 18.68 -9.37
C SER A 164 -33.54 18.43 -10.00
N GLU A 165 -34.14 17.26 -9.75
CA GLU A 165 -35.48 16.89 -10.27
C GLU A 165 -36.63 17.27 -9.31
N MET A 166 -36.32 17.78 -8.11
CA MET A 166 -37.37 18.25 -7.20
C MET A 166 -38.04 19.52 -7.75
N PRO A 167 -39.39 19.51 -7.98
CA PRO A 167 -40.07 20.69 -8.48
C PRO A 167 -40.01 21.82 -7.44
N GLU A 168 -39.66 23.02 -7.92
CA GLU A 168 -39.77 24.23 -7.09
C GLU A 168 -41.24 24.35 -6.60
N LYS A 169 -41.41 24.25 -5.29
CA LYS A 169 -42.73 24.56 -4.68
C LYS A 169 -42.99 26.05 -4.89
N LYS A 170 -44.00 26.34 -5.75
CA LYS A 170 -44.57 27.66 -5.85
C LYS A 170 -45.28 28.04 -4.55
#